data_d11fdff88dd0a14783a05458b5e7e4d4
#
_entry.id   d11fdff88dd0a14783a05458b5e7e4d4
#
_cell.length_a   1.000
_cell.length_b   1.000
_cell.length_c   1.000
_cell.angle_alpha   90.00
_cell.angle_beta   90.00
_cell.angle_gamma   90.00
#
_symmetry.space_group_name_H-M   'P 1'
#
loop_
_entity.id
_entity.type
_entity.pdbx_description
1 polymer ?
#
loop_
_entity_poly.entity_id
_entity_poly.type
_entity_poly.pdbx_seq_one_letter_code
_entity_poly.pdbx_strand_id
1 'polypeptide(L)'
;MPKTANRRWLCAFVFWIVAAASVLAQDAPSLPAAATEFVQLIQSRAGSPSAVAVTFQNLSALSPERQEVLQNAIFNAFRNTNVRVVKPEQAVAEVHITFSEDWQGYLLIASIQQGSTGQTVIKKLPRPQQAQTAHATTLTIRQIPVWQQESAILDFYQDNQNLLVLEPGQLSLYASDSGQWRLRQTLGIPHQNPWPRDARGRLEVHGSEINAFLPGTRCSGKISPPSLDCRASDDPWPVDPGLVAFFSPRRNFFSGLLAGQSAGASVSPFFSGATWQSGDQRLWLFTGTDGRARLFQNDLATPVTTFSGWGSTLAAIHSTCGAGWQLLASAPTDTVRADSVQAIEISAHEALPVSAPVDLSGAVEALWTAGNYGQVVNGVLYSQTSGRYEAFTLTVVCNQ
;
A
#
# COMPACT_ATOMS: atom_id res chain seq x y z
N MET A 1 51.24 66.56 -24.36
CA MET A 1 49.90 67.13 -24.53
C MET A 1 49.21 66.37 -25.64
N PRO A 2 48.16 65.63 -25.47
CA PRO A 2 46.84 66.12 -25.22
C PRO A 2 45.99 65.21 -24.29
N LYS A 3 45.11 65.87 -23.59
CA LYS A 3 43.71 65.78 -23.29
C LYS A 3 43.10 64.40 -23.01
N THR A 4 42.81 64.25 -21.74
CA THR A 4 41.88 63.31 -21.08
C THR A 4 40.45 63.49 -21.54
N ALA A 5 39.75 62.38 -21.84
CA ALA A 5 38.29 62.35 -21.96
C ALA A 5 37.69 61.29 -20.96
N ASN A 6 37.08 61.84 -19.93
CA ASN A 6 36.28 61.09 -18.97
C ASN A 6 35.02 60.50 -19.65
N ARG A 7 34.81 59.19 -19.52
CA ARG A 7 33.56 58.55 -19.89
C ARG A 7 32.99 57.86 -18.66
N ARG A 8 32.03 58.54 -17.99
CA ARG A 8 31.20 58.03 -16.92
C ARG A 8 30.28 56.95 -17.49
N TRP A 9 30.44 55.73 -17.04
CA TRP A 9 29.46 54.67 -17.27
C TRP A 9 28.44 54.70 -16.11
N LEU A 10 27.17 55.01 -16.45
CA LEU A 10 26.02 54.83 -15.59
C LEU A 10 25.70 53.33 -15.57
N CYS A 11 25.89 52.66 -14.43
CA CYS A 11 25.35 51.33 -14.15
C CYS A 11 23.87 51.51 -13.76
N ALA A 12 22.97 51.17 -14.69
CA ALA A 12 21.55 51.00 -14.37
C ALA A 12 21.35 49.66 -13.68
N PHE A 13 21.10 49.68 -12.38
CA PHE A 13 20.63 48.51 -11.61
C PHE A 13 19.15 48.31 -11.93
N VAL A 14 18.88 47.29 -12.74
CA VAL A 14 17.52 46.76 -12.91
C VAL A 14 17.23 45.84 -11.73
N PHE A 15 16.43 46.34 -10.79
CA PHE A 15 15.85 45.55 -9.72
C PHE A 15 14.80 44.59 -10.32
N TRP A 16 15.13 43.31 -10.46
CA TRP A 16 14.16 42.24 -10.69
C TRP A 16 13.42 41.98 -9.38
N ILE A 17 12.20 42.48 -9.27
CA ILE A 17 11.28 42.07 -8.20
C ILE A 17 10.78 40.68 -8.56
N VAL A 18 11.37 39.65 -7.95
CA VAL A 18 10.83 38.30 -7.96
C VAL A 18 9.62 38.31 -7.02
N ALA A 19 8.44 38.43 -7.58
CA ALA A 19 7.19 38.17 -6.86
C ALA A 19 7.16 36.68 -6.54
N ALA A 20 7.57 36.31 -5.32
CA ALA A 20 7.32 34.99 -4.75
C ALA A 20 5.81 34.86 -4.61
N ALA A 21 5.17 34.17 -5.57
CA ALA A 21 3.80 33.70 -5.42
C ALA A 21 3.83 32.65 -4.29
N SER A 22 3.45 33.08 -3.09
CA SER A 22 3.14 32.19 -1.99
C SER A 22 1.96 31.33 -2.45
N VAL A 23 2.22 30.10 -2.87
CA VAL A 23 1.19 29.08 -3.01
C VAL A 23 0.67 28.85 -1.60
N LEU A 24 -0.44 29.50 -1.26
CA LEU A 24 -1.19 29.20 -0.04
C LEU A 24 -1.60 27.73 -0.16
N ALA A 25 -0.95 26.88 0.61
CA ALA A 25 -1.45 25.54 0.87
C ALA A 25 -2.89 25.73 1.36
N GLN A 26 -3.87 25.31 0.56
CA GLN A 26 -5.26 25.29 1.00
C GLN A 26 -5.32 24.23 2.10
N ASP A 27 -5.41 24.68 3.34
CA ASP A 27 -5.67 23.81 4.49
C ASP A 27 -6.90 22.96 4.18
N ALA A 28 -6.80 21.66 4.36
CA ALA A 28 -7.92 20.75 4.19
C ALA A 28 -9.08 21.26 5.07
N PRO A 29 -10.31 21.36 4.53
CA PRO A 29 -11.44 21.88 5.29
C PRO A 29 -11.60 21.05 6.57
N SER A 30 -11.79 21.74 7.69
CA SER A 30 -12.08 21.08 8.96
C SER A 30 -13.36 20.23 8.85
N LEU A 31 -13.44 19.11 9.57
CA LEU A 31 -14.64 18.24 9.54
C LEU A 31 -15.97 19.01 9.71
N PRO A 32 -16.07 20.03 10.62
CA PRO A 32 -17.26 20.84 10.72
C PRO A 32 -17.59 21.68 9.48
N ALA A 33 -16.58 22.24 8.82
CA ALA A 33 -16.78 23.02 7.60
C ALA A 33 -17.27 22.12 6.46
N ALA A 34 -16.66 20.96 6.31
CA ALA A 34 -17.04 19.97 5.32
C ALA A 34 -18.47 19.42 5.55
N ALA A 35 -18.87 19.20 6.81
CA ALA A 35 -20.23 18.81 7.16
C ALA A 35 -21.25 19.90 6.79
N THR A 36 -20.93 21.17 7.01
CA THR A 36 -21.78 22.29 6.64
C THR A 36 -21.99 22.37 5.12
N GLU A 37 -20.93 22.28 4.34
CA GLU A 37 -21.03 22.24 2.88
C GLU A 37 -21.82 21.04 2.37
N PHE A 38 -21.62 19.86 2.99
CA PHE A 38 -22.35 18.65 2.63
C PHE A 38 -23.87 18.80 2.89
N VAL A 39 -24.26 19.34 4.03
CA VAL A 39 -25.67 19.61 4.35
C VAL A 39 -26.27 20.64 3.39
N GLN A 40 -25.53 21.69 3.02
CA GLN A 40 -25.98 22.65 2.00
C GLN A 40 -26.23 21.97 0.63
N LEU A 41 -25.35 21.04 0.23
CA LEU A 41 -25.55 20.26 -0.99
C LEU A 41 -26.82 19.36 -0.89
N ILE A 42 -27.05 18.70 0.24
CA ILE A 42 -28.27 17.92 0.48
C ILE A 42 -29.51 18.83 0.33
N GLN A 43 -29.53 19.99 0.97
CA GLN A 43 -30.64 20.91 0.90
C GLN A 43 -30.92 21.46 -0.51
N SER A 44 -29.87 21.83 -1.22
CA SER A 44 -30.00 22.32 -2.59
C SER A 44 -30.62 21.26 -3.53
N ARG A 45 -30.38 20.00 -3.27
CA ARG A 45 -30.97 18.88 -4.03
C ARG A 45 -32.36 18.51 -3.55
N ALA A 46 -32.59 18.50 -2.24
CA ALA A 46 -33.88 18.14 -1.66
C ALA A 46 -34.95 19.26 -1.72
N GLY A 47 -34.63 20.45 -2.27
CA GLY A 47 -35.56 21.57 -2.30
C GLY A 47 -35.85 22.16 -0.91
N SER A 48 -34.90 22.09 0.02
CA SER A 48 -34.97 22.62 1.40
C SER A 48 -36.20 22.16 2.18
N PRO A 49 -36.37 20.84 2.42
CA PRO A 49 -37.52 20.31 3.16
C PRO A 49 -37.50 20.85 4.60
N SER A 50 -38.71 21.07 5.16
CA SER A 50 -38.85 21.58 6.54
C SER A 50 -38.49 20.58 7.63
N ALA A 51 -38.54 19.27 7.31
CA ALA A 51 -38.20 18.19 8.22
C ALA A 51 -37.57 17.00 7.48
N VAL A 52 -36.48 16.46 8.02
CA VAL A 52 -35.76 15.30 7.46
C VAL A 52 -35.57 14.23 8.54
N ALA A 53 -35.60 12.96 8.12
CA ALA A 53 -35.07 11.86 8.90
C ALA A 53 -33.68 11.55 8.41
N VAL A 54 -32.70 11.43 9.32
CA VAL A 54 -31.31 11.16 8.96
C VAL A 54 -30.88 9.84 9.57
N THR A 55 -30.34 8.95 8.73
CA THR A 55 -29.75 7.68 9.14
C THR A 55 -28.30 7.62 8.66
N PHE A 56 -27.45 6.86 9.38
CA PHE A 56 -26.03 6.76 9.08
C PHE A 56 -25.58 5.31 8.91
N GLN A 57 -24.71 5.08 7.95
CA GLN A 57 -24.00 3.83 7.74
C GLN A 57 -22.51 4.13 7.55
N ASN A 58 -21.64 3.38 8.23
CA ASN A 58 -20.19 3.51 8.03
C ASN A 58 -19.66 2.29 7.26
N LEU A 59 -19.18 2.53 6.06
CA LEU A 59 -18.45 1.59 5.19
C LEU A 59 -16.97 2.00 5.02
N SER A 60 -16.51 3.01 5.77
CA SER A 60 -15.14 3.53 5.73
C SER A 60 -14.30 3.02 6.90
N ALA A 61 -13.01 3.33 6.89
CA ALA A 61 -12.10 3.07 8.01
C ALA A 61 -12.12 4.19 9.08
N LEU A 62 -13.16 5.03 9.11
CA LEU A 62 -13.31 6.02 10.19
C LEU A 62 -13.47 5.31 11.52
N SER A 63 -12.66 5.69 12.51
CA SER A 63 -12.83 5.19 13.86
C SER A 63 -14.18 5.62 14.45
N PRO A 64 -14.73 4.87 15.43
CA PRO A 64 -16.02 5.23 16.06
C PRO A 64 -16.06 6.67 16.56
N GLU A 65 -14.96 7.16 17.17
CA GLU A 65 -14.87 8.51 17.70
C GLU A 65 -14.94 9.57 16.60
N ARG A 66 -14.23 9.37 15.49
CA ARG A 66 -14.27 10.26 14.32
C ARG A 66 -15.61 10.23 13.62
N GLN A 67 -16.23 9.04 13.56
CA GLN A 67 -17.59 8.90 13.03
C GLN A 67 -18.59 9.71 13.87
N GLU A 68 -18.52 9.62 15.19
CA GLU A 68 -19.38 10.38 16.10
C GLU A 68 -19.20 11.90 15.93
N VAL A 69 -17.95 12.37 15.85
CA VAL A 69 -17.64 13.77 15.61
C VAL A 69 -18.27 14.26 14.29
N LEU A 70 -18.16 13.47 13.23
CA LEU A 70 -18.72 13.82 11.92
C LEU A 70 -20.26 13.79 11.91
N GLN A 71 -20.88 12.80 12.55
CA GLN A 71 -22.34 12.74 12.72
C GLN A 71 -22.85 13.94 13.49
N ASN A 72 -22.21 14.31 14.60
CA ASN A 72 -22.57 15.47 15.39
C ASN A 72 -22.41 16.77 14.60
N ALA A 73 -21.35 16.88 13.78
CA ALA A 73 -21.15 18.03 12.91
C ALA A 73 -22.28 18.15 11.85
N ILE A 74 -22.69 17.03 11.25
CA ILE A 74 -23.80 16.99 10.28
C ILE A 74 -25.14 17.36 10.95
N PHE A 75 -25.45 16.80 12.13
CA PHE A 75 -26.65 17.19 12.87
C PHE A 75 -26.67 18.66 13.22
N ASN A 76 -25.55 19.23 13.67
CA ASN A 76 -25.44 20.66 13.97
C ASN A 76 -25.61 21.52 12.69
N ALA A 77 -25.05 21.07 11.57
CA ALA A 77 -25.24 21.75 10.29
C ALA A 77 -26.73 21.78 9.86
N PHE A 78 -27.47 20.69 10.01
CA PHE A 78 -28.92 20.68 9.77
C PHE A 78 -29.66 21.65 10.69
N ARG A 79 -29.34 21.67 12.00
CA ARG A 79 -29.98 22.60 12.97
C ARG A 79 -29.77 24.08 12.60
N ASN A 80 -28.60 24.40 12.04
CA ASN A 80 -28.27 25.77 11.63
C ASN A 80 -28.99 26.22 10.35
N THR A 81 -29.72 25.35 9.68
CA THR A 81 -30.35 25.60 8.38
C THR A 81 -31.87 25.59 8.42
N ASN A 82 -32.49 25.78 9.58
CA ASN A 82 -33.94 25.74 9.78
C ASN A 82 -34.64 24.42 9.37
N VAL A 83 -33.89 23.36 9.13
CA VAL A 83 -34.41 22.01 8.84
C VAL A 83 -34.48 21.22 10.15
N ARG A 84 -35.63 20.73 10.48
CA ARG A 84 -35.80 19.90 11.67
C ARG A 84 -35.41 18.46 11.38
N VAL A 85 -34.55 17.89 12.20
CA VAL A 85 -34.27 16.45 12.18
C VAL A 85 -35.29 15.76 13.05
N VAL A 86 -36.05 14.87 12.45
CA VAL A 86 -37.22 14.20 13.08
C VAL A 86 -37.15 12.68 12.86
N LYS A 87 -38.08 11.95 13.45
CA LYS A 87 -38.23 10.50 13.18
C LYS A 87 -38.77 10.27 11.76
N PRO A 88 -38.55 9.09 11.16
CA PRO A 88 -39.00 8.79 9.79
C PRO A 88 -40.46 9.09 9.52
N GLU A 89 -41.31 8.78 10.48
CA GLU A 89 -42.78 8.96 10.35
C GLU A 89 -43.23 10.43 10.29
N GLN A 90 -42.36 11.35 10.66
CA GLN A 90 -42.60 12.81 10.68
C GLN A 90 -41.81 13.56 9.62
N ALA A 91 -40.99 12.83 8.83
CA ALA A 91 -40.10 13.41 7.85
C ALA A 91 -40.82 13.69 6.53
N VAL A 92 -40.49 14.81 5.90
CA VAL A 92 -40.87 15.15 4.52
C VAL A 92 -39.88 14.49 3.53
N ALA A 93 -38.65 14.28 3.97
CA ALA A 93 -37.62 13.57 3.19
C ALA A 93 -36.76 12.68 4.12
N GLU A 94 -36.40 11.52 3.63
CA GLU A 94 -35.44 10.62 4.29
C GLU A 94 -34.06 10.82 3.67
N VAL A 95 -33.04 10.97 4.52
CA VAL A 95 -31.66 11.15 4.12
C VAL A 95 -30.81 10.03 4.72
N HIS A 96 -30.38 9.11 3.88
CA HIS A 96 -29.49 8.04 4.28
C HIS A 96 -28.05 8.44 3.96
N ILE A 97 -27.23 8.62 4.98
CA ILE A 97 -25.82 9.07 4.84
C ILE A 97 -24.91 7.87 5.03
N THR A 98 -24.13 7.58 3.99
CA THR A 98 -23.08 6.56 4.01
C THR A 98 -21.71 7.23 4.05
N PHE A 99 -20.94 6.91 5.08
CA PHE A 99 -19.50 7.19 5.10
C PHE A 99 -18.79 6.07 4.36
N SER A 100 -18.15 6.41 3.26
CA SER A 100 -17.35 5.50 2.44
C SER A 100 -15.96 6.09 2.24
N GLU A 101 -15.11 5.41 1.51
CA GLU A 101 -13.78 5.89 1.19
C GLU A 101 -13.30 5.37 -0.16
N ASP A 102 -12.44 6.13 -0.79
CA ASP A 102 -11.61 5.71 -1.91
C ASP A 102 -10.12 5.92 -1.57
N TRP A 103 -9.24 5.66 -2.49
CA TRP A 103 -7.80 5.84 -2.30
C TRP A 103 -7.41 7.31 -2.06
N GLN A 104 -8.22 8.28 -2.51
CA GLN A 104 -7.97 9.73 -2.36
C GLN A 104 -8.49 10.29 -1.03
N GLY A 105 -9.50 9.66 -0.43
CA GLY A 105 -10.08 10.21 0.79
C GLY A 105 -11.38 9.56 1.22
N TYR A 106 -12.08 10.25 2.11
CA TYR A 106 -13.41 9.83 2.53
C TYR A 106 -14.49 10.38 1.60
N LEU A 107 -15.56 9.62 1.45
CA LEU A 107 -16.73 9.98 0.68
C LEU A 107 -17.94 10.07 1.62
N LEU A 108 -18.55 11.25 1.66
CA LEU A 108 -19.86 11.43 2.26
C LEU A 108 -20.90 11.25 1.15
N ILE A 109 -21.72 10.24 1.23
CA ILE A 109 -22.76 9.93 0.25
C ILE A 109 -24.10 10.07 0.93
N ALA A 110 -24.97 10.98 0.45
CA ALA A 110 -26.32 11.07 0.92
C ALA A 110 -27.29 10.59 -0.17
N SER A 111 -28.08 9.57 0.14
CA SER A 111 -29.26 9.18 -0.63
C SER A 111 -30.48 9.87 -0.04
N ILE A 112 -31.14 10.69 -0.82
CA ILE A 112 -32.29 11.51 -0.41
C ILE A 112 -33.54 10.93 -1.05
N GLN A 113 -34.51 10.52 -0.26
CA GLN A 113 -35.79 10.02 -0.74
C GLN A 113 -36.90 10.97 -0.31
N GLN A 114 -37.65 11.48 -1.28
CA GLN A 114 -38.78 12.36 -1.06
C GLN A 114 -39.98 11.88 -1.89
N GLY A 115 -40.90 11.21 -1.25
CA GLY A 115 -41.97 10.50 -1.94
C GLY A 115 -41.42 9.46 -2.91
N SER A 116 -41.75 9.55 -4.20
CA SER A 116 -41.23 8.68 -5.25
C SER A 116 -39.92 9.15 -5.88
N THR A 117 -39.39 10.29 -5.46
CA THR A 117 -38.18 10.90 -6.06
C THR A 117 -36.96 10.57 -5.21
N GLY A 118 -35.93 9.92 -5.83
CA GLY A 118 -34.64 9.65 -5.22
C GLY A 118 -33.54 10.51 -5.82
N GLN A 119 -32.67 11.06 -5.00
CA GLN A 119 -31.50 11.84 -5.41
C GLN A 119 -30.27 11.43 -4.61
N THR A 120 -29.08 11.58 -5.19
CA THR A 120 -27.83 11.28 -4.50
C THR A 120 -26.89 12.48 -4.54
N VAL A 121 -26.25 12.75 -3.43
CA VAL A 121 -25.21 13.76 -3.25
C VAL A 121 -23.94 13.09 -2.78
N ILE A 122 -22.82 13.44 -3.38
CA ILE A 122 -21.49 12.93 -2.99
C ILE A 122 -20.59 14.13 -2.70
N LYS A 123 -19.95 14.12 -1.53
CA LYS A 123 -18.92 15.05 -1.14
C LYS A 123 -17.64 14.30 -0.82
N LYS A 124 -16.55 14.63 -1.49
CA LYS A 124 -15.22 14.14 -1.15
C LYS A 124 -14.62 14.95 -0.01
N LEU A 125 -14.06 14.27 0.96
CA LEU A 125 -13.21 14.83 2.00
C LEU A 125 -11.81 14.30 1.76
N PRO A 126 -10.82 15.18 1.49
CA PRO A 126 -9.46 14.71 1.46
C PRO A 126 -9.18 14.01 2.79
N ARG A 127 -8.47 12.89 2.77
CA ARG A 127 -7.91 12.39 4.01
C ARG A 127 -7.16 13.54 4.64
N PRO A 128 -7.34 13.78 5.94
CA PRO A 128 -6.33 14.56 6.64
C PRO A 128 -5.03 13.88 6.24
N GLN A 129 -4.19 14.52 5.45
CA GLN A 129 -2.80 14.15 5.47
C GLN A 129 -2.55 14.10 6.97
N GLN A 130 -2.32 12.89 7.51
CA GLN A 130 -1.71 12.81 8.83
C GLN A 130 -0.60 13.82 8.67
N ALA A 131 -0.74 14.95 9.39
CA ALA A 131 0.34 15.88 9.46
C ALA A 131 1.49 14.95 9.73
N GLN A 132 2.36 14.78 8.74
CA GLN A 132 3.65 14.18 8.98
C GLN A 132 4.22 15.17 10.00
N THR A 133 3.80 14.97 11.26
CA THR A 133 4.61 15.41 12.35
C THR A 133 5.92 14.86 11.90
N ALA A 134 6.85 15.77 11.60
CA ALA A 134 8.17 15.40 11.14
C ALA A 134 8.76 14.56 12.27
N HIS A 135 8.31 13.31 12.35
CA HIS A 135 9.01 12.30 13.09
C HIS A 135 10.34 12.28 12.38
N ALA A 136 11.35 12.71 13.09
CA ALA A 136 12.70 12.70 12.57
C ALA A 136 12.86 11.35 11.88
N THR A 137 13.12 11.37 10.57
CA THR A 137 13.32 10.14 9.79
C THR A 137 14.46 9.41 10.46
N THR A 138 14.11 8.41 11.28
CA THR A 138 15.07 7.72 12.14
C THR A 138 15.87 6.71 11.35
N LEU A 139 15.43 6.46 10.11
CA LEU A 139 16.10 5.51 9.22
C LEU A 139 15.96 5.89 7.74
N THR A 140 16.85 5.30 6.94
CA THR A 140 16.89 5.45 5.49
C THR A 140 16.74 4.07 4.85
N ILE A 141 15.88 3.96 3.84
CA ILE A 141 15.77 2.77 3.00
C ILE A 141 16.81 2.89 1.88
N ARG A 142 17.58 1.83 1.65
CA ARG A 142 18.50 1.70 0.52
C ARG A 142 17.98 0.66 -0.45
N GLN A 143 17.80 1.06 -1.70
CA GLN A 143 17.51 0.17 -2.82
C GLN A 143 18.82 -0.23 -3.50
N ILE A 144 19.02 -1.52 -3.73
CA ILE A 144 20.18 -2.07 -4.40
C ILE A 144 19.70 -2.88 -5.61
N PRO A 145 19.99 -2.48 -6.84
CA PRO A 145 19.64 -3.25 -8.03
C PRO A 145 20.36 -4.61 -8.03
N VAL A 146 19.66 -5.65 -8.45
CA VAL A 146 20.21 -7.02 -8.55
C VAL A 146 20.23 -7.50 -9.99
N TRP A 147 19.11 -7.38 -10.70
CA TRP A 147 18.94 -7.88 -12.05
C TRP A 147 17.89 -7.10 -12.82
N GLN A 148 17.99 -7.07 -14.15
CA GLN A 148 16.97 -6.52 -15.03
C GLN A 148 16.85 -7.31 -16.32
N GLN A 149 15.64 -7.49 -16.83
CA GLN A 149 15.36 -8.21 -18.08
C GLN A 149 14.03 -7.76 -18.69
N GLU A 150 13.78 -8.17 -19.95
CA GLU A 150 12.52 -7.86 -20.65
C GLU A 150 11.39 -8.81 -20.26
N SER A 151 11.72 -10.09 -20.01
CA SER A 151 10.74 -11.07 -19.56
C SER A 151 10.34 -10.83 -18.11
N ALA A 152 9.11 -11.22 -17.75
CA ALA A 152 8.60 -11.03 -16.40
C ALA A 152 9.45 -11.76 -15.36
N ILE A 153 9.79 -11.06 -14.27
CA ILE A 153 10.38 -11.61 -13.07
C ILE A 153 9.26 -11.80 -12.05
N LEU A 154 9.09 -13.01 -11.52
CA LEU A 154 8.10 -13.29 -10.48
C LEU A 154 8.69 -13.20 -9.08
N ASP A 155 9.90 -13.72 -8.91
CA ASP A 155 10.72 -13.66 -7.70
C ASP A 155 12.18 -13.98 -8.05
N PHE A 156 13.09 -13.75 -7.12
CA PHE A 156 14.49 -14.09 -7.30
C PHE A 156 15.15 -14.47 -5.97
N TYR A 157 16.26 -15.17 -6.08
CA TYR A 157 17.16 -15.45 -4.97
C TYR A 157 18.58 -15.10 -5.37
N GLN A 158 19.33 -14.51 -4.47
CA GLN A 158 20.74 -14.17 -4.67
C GLN A 158 21.57 -14.56 -3.45
N ASP A 159 22.70 -15.18 -3.71
CA ASP A 159 23.82 -15.32 -2.77
C ASP A 159 25.13 -14.82 -3.43
N ASN A 160 26.27 -15.08 -2.82
CA ASN A 160 27.56 -14.63 -3.35
C ASN A 160 27.97 -15.33 -4.66
N GLN A 161 27.39 -16.50 -4.99
CA GLN A 161 27.79 -17.35 -6.11
C GLN A 161 26.69 -17.55 -7.13
N ASN A 162 25.42 -17.45 -6.71
CA ASN A 162 24.28 -17.82 -7.52
C ASN A 162 23.27 -16.67 -7.54
N LEU A 163 22.67 -16.44 -8.71
CA LEU A 163 21.43 -15.69 -8.88
C LEU A 163 20.43 -16.61 -9.58
N LEU A 164 19.29 -16.81 -8.95
CA LEU A 164 18.16 -17.53 -9.50
C LEU A 164 17.06 -16.53 -9.81
N VAL A 165 16.52 -16.59 -11.02
CA VAL A 165 15.42 -15.72 -11.46
C VAL A 165 14.24 -16.61 -11.85
N LEU A 166 13.14 -16.47 -11.13
CA LEU A 166 11.88 -17.15 -11.41
C LEU A 166 11.07 -16.37 -12.42
N GLU A 167 10.77 -17.00 -13.54
CA GLU A 167 9.96 -16.46 -14.63
C GLU A 167 8.69 -17.30 -14.81
N PRO A 168 7.68 -16.85 -15.55
CA PRO A 168 6.46 -17.64 -15.76
C PRO A 168 6.66 -19.04 -16.32
N GLY A 169 7.62 -19.24 -17.21
CA GLY A 169 7.86 -20.51 -17.91
C GLY A 169 9.18 -21.19 -17.57
N GLN A 170 9.99 -20.63 -16.71
CA GLN A 170 11.33 -21.15 -16.43
C GLN A 170 11.93 -20.60 -15.13
N LEU A 171 12.95 -21.31 -14.66
CA LEU A 171 13.87 -20.83 -13.62
C LEU A 171 15.25 -20.70 -14.25
N SER A 172 15.78 -19.48 -14.30
CA SER A 172 17.12 -19.19 -14.84
C SER A 172 18.15 -19.15 -13.72
N LEU A 173 19.21 -19.92 -13.85
CA LEU A 173 20.31 -20.02 -12.91
C LEU A 173 21.55 -19.31 -13.49
N TYR A 174 22.04 -18.32 -12.78
CA TYR A 174 23.26 -17.60 -13.11
C TYR A 174 24.32 -17.88 -12.06
N ALA A 175 25.58 -17.92 -12.49
CA ALA A 175 26.74 -17.98 -11.60
C ALA A 175 27.52 -16.67 -11.67
N SER A 176 28.10 -16.28 -10.54
CA SER A 176 29.00 -15.12 -10.48
C SER A 176 30.34 -15.49 -11.12
N ASP A 177 30.74 -14.73 -12.13
CA ASP A 177 32.04 -14.79 -12.75
C ASP A 177 32.67 -13.41 -12.79
N SER A 178 33.71 -13.21 -11.99
CA SER A 178 34.43 -11.92 -11.89
C SER A 178 33.50 -10.73 -11.58
N GLY A 179 32.47 -10.94 -10.77
CA GLY A 179 31.49 -9.91 -10.38
C GLY A 179 30.38 -9.67 -11.40
N GLN A 180 30.28 -10.51 -12.43
CA GLN A 180 29.20 -10.49 -13.41
C GLN A 180 28.39 -11.79 -13.35
N TRP A 181 27.07 -11.67 -13.51
CA TRP A 181 26.20 -12.82 -13.59
C TRP A 181 26.23 -13.41 -15.00
N ARG A 182 26.59 -14.70 -15.11
CA ARG A 182 26.54 -15.46 -16.37
C ARG A 182 25.52 -16.57 -16.28
N LEU A 183 24.65 -16.66 -17.28
CA LEU A 183 23.66 -17.74 -17.37
C LEU A 183 24.39 -19.10 -17.43
N ARG A 184 24.07 -19.94 -16.45
CA ARG A 184 24.59 -21.31 -16.34
C ARG A 184 23.62 -22.32 -16.92
N GLN A 185 22.36 -22.18 -16.58
CA GLN A 185 21.31 -23.11 -16.99
C GLN A 185 19.93 -22.48 -16.89
N THR A 186 19.03 -22.93 -17.75
CA THR A 186 17.60 -22.64 -17.67
C THR A 186 16.85 -23.96 -17.45
N LEU A 187 15.98 -23.99 -16.47
CA LEU A 187 15.10 -25.11 -16.12
C LEU A 187 13.66 -24.73 -16.48
N GLY A 188 13.07 -25.47 -17.41
CA GLY A 188 11.70 -25.21 -17.87
C GLY A 188 10.67 -25.54 -16.79
N ILE A 189 9.63 -24.69 -16.69
CA ILE A 189 8.48 -24.89 -15.82
C ILE A 189 7.25 -25.12 -16.69
N PRO A 190 6.73 -26.36 -16.77
CA PRO A 190 5.50 -26.63 -17.48
C PRO A 190 4.34 -26.03 -16.69
N HIS A 191 3.67 -25.04 -17.25
CA HIS A 191 2.50 -24.41 -16.66
C HIS A 191 1.26 -24.73 -17.47
N GLN A 192 0.30 -25.43 -16.87
CA GLN A 192 -0.89 -25.92 -17.56
C GLN A 192 -2.10 -24.98 -17.40
N ASN A 193 -2.08 -24.11 -16.41
CA ASN A 193 -3.18 -23.22 -16.12
C ASN A 193 -3.00 -21.86 -16.83
N PRO A 194 -4.08 -21.18 -17.26
CA PRO A 194 -3.97 -19.81 -17.73
C PRO A 194 -3.44 -18.92 -16.61
N TRP A 195 -2.50 -18.04 -16.96
CA TRP A 195 -1.94 -17.08 -16.02
C TRP A 195 -3.01 -16.06 -15.59
N PRO A 196 -3.06 -15.67 -14.32
CA PRO A 196 -3.82 -14.49 -13.92
C PRO A 196 -3.24 -13.24 -14.60
N ARG A 197 -4.02 -12.16 -14.66
CA ARG A 197 -3.60 -10.91 -15.30
C ARG A 197 -2.25 -10.41 -14.77
N ASP A 198 -2.08 -10.46 -13.45
CA ASP A 198 -0.85 -10.04 -12.77
C ASP A 198 -0.17 -11.31 -12.25
N ALA A 199 0.81 -11.80 -12.98
CA ALA A 199 1.50 -13.03 -12.63
C ALA A 199 2.31 -12.85 -11.34
N ARG A 200 2.15 -13.77 -10.39
CA ARG A 200 2.94 -13.83 -9.17
C ARG A 200 3.62 -15.17 -9.04
N GLY A 201 4.75 -15.17 -8.38
CA GLY A 201 5.47 -16.38 -8.01
C GLY A 201 6.21 -16.17 -6.69
N ARG A 202 6.63 -17.25 -6.09
CA ARG A 202 7.46 -17.24 -4.89
C ARG A 202 8.59 -18.23 -5.05
N LEU A 203 9.79 -17.81 -4.73
CA LEU A 203 11.00 -18.63 -4.76
C LEU A 203 11.60 -18.72 -3.36
N GLU A 204 11.75 -19.94 -2.85
CA GLU A 204 12.49 -20.20 -1.62
C GLU A 204 13.69 -21.06 -1.91
N VAL A 205 14.81 -20.72 -1.30
CA VAL A 205 16.07 -21.47 -1.40
C VAL A 205 16.60 -21.73 0.01
N HIS A 206 16.78 -23.00 0.33
CA HIS A 206 17.34 -23.45 1.60
C HIS A 206 18.58 -24.30 1.34
N GLY A 207 19.76 -23.72 1.51
CA GLY A 207 21.01 -24.34 1.12
C GLY A 207 21.07 -24.59 -0.40
N SER A 208 21.04 -25.84 -0.84
CA SER A 208 20.99 -26.19 -2.27
C SER A 208 19.57 -26.49 -2.77
N GLU A 209 18.60 -26.56 -1.91
CA GLU A 209 17.22 -26.91 -2.26
C GLU A 209 16.43 -25.71 -2.74
N ILE A 210 15.67 -25.91 -3.80
CA ILE A 210 14.83 -24.91 -4.46
C ILE A 210 13.36 -25.32 -4.29
N ASN A 211 12.51 -24.39 -3.88
CA ASN A 211 11.05 -24.50 -3.97
C ASN A 211 10.52 -23.27 -4.71
N ALA A 212 9.81 -23.50 -5.80
CA ALA A 212 9.13 -22.43 -6.54
C ALA A 212 7.61 -22.68 -6.53
N PHE A 213 6.87 -21.63 -6.24
CA PHE A 213 5.42 -21.62 -6.17
C PHE A 213 4.88 -20.68 -7.24
N LEU A 214 4.00 -21.21 -8.08
CA LEU A 214 3.32 -20.48 -9.15
C LEU A 214 1.81 -20.80 -9.07
N PRO A 215 0.94 -20.00 -9.66
CA PRO A 215 -0.50 -20.28 -9.64
C PRO A 215 -0.84 -21.69 -10.13
N GLY A 216 -1.26 -22.58 -9.21
CA GLY A 216 -1.62 -23.97 -9.51
C GLY A 216 -0.44 -24.89 -9.83
N THR A 217 0.81 -24.49 -9.56
CA THR A 217 2.02 -25.27 -9.82
C THR A 217 3.02 -25.11 -8.69
N ARG A 218 3.63 -26.20 -8.26
CA ARG A 218 4.77 -26.20 -7.36
C ARG A 218 5.92 -26.95 -7.99
N CYS A 219 7.11 -26.37 -7.91
CA CYS A 219 8.34 -27.00 -8.36
C CYS A 219 9.30 -27.16 -7.19
N SER A 220 10.00 -28.30 -7.16
CA SER A 220 11.07 -28.58 -6.20
C SER A 220 12.32 -29.03 -6.94
N GLY A 221 13.50 -28.63 -6.46
CA GLY A 221 14.73 -28.94 -7.16
C GLY A 221 15.96 -28.60 -6.37
N LYS A 222 17.10 -28.54 -7.08
CA LYS A 222 18.42 -28.25 -6.50
C LYS A 222 19.22 -27.29 -7.38
N ILE A 223 20.05 -26.47 -6.73
CA ILE A 223 21.03 -25.62 -7.41
C ILE A 223 22.20 -26.44 -7.96
N SER A 224 22.62 -27.48 -7.24
CA SER A 224 23.76 -28.32 -7.64
C SER A 224 23.54 -29.77 -7.26
N PRO A 225 23.57 -30.74 -8.24
CA PRO A 225 23.42 -30.45 -9.67
C PRO A 225 22.07 -29.79 -9.98
N PRO A 226 22.01 -28.89 -10.98
CA PRO A 226 20.76 -28.18 -11.26
C PRO A 226 19.66 -29.15 -11.70
N SER A 227 18.53 -29.08 -11.02
CA SER A 227 17.33 -29.87 -11.32
C SER A 227 16.08 -29.15 -10.84
N LEU A 228 14.98 -29.39 -11.52
CA LEU A 228 13.65 -28.87 -11.15
C LEU A 228 12.59 -29.88 -11.59
N ASP A 229 11.76 -30.31 -10.66
CA ASP A 229 10.60 -31.15 -10.89
C ASP A 229 9.33 -30.39 -10.52
N CYS A 230 8.39 -30.29 -11.43
CA CYS A 230 7.20 -29.49 -11.29
C CYS A 230 5.93 -30.34 -11.36
N ARG A 231 4.97 -30.05 -10.49
CA ARG A 231 3.66 -30.71 -10.47
C ARG A 231 2.53 -29.70 -10.31
N ALA A 232 1.34 -30.05 -10.76
CA ALA A 232 0.14 -29.32 -10.42
C ALA A 232 -0.07 -29.36 -8.90
N SER A 233 -0.36 -28.22 -8.27
CA SER A 233 -0.47 -28.12 -6.82
C SER A 233 -1.24 -26.90 -6.40
N ASP A 234 -2.10 -27.08 -5.41
CA ASP A 234 -2.76 -26.01 -4.64
C ASP A 234 -2.11 -25.89 -3.24
N ASP A 235 -0.87 -26.36 -3.09
CA ASP A 235 -0.13 -26.23 -1.84
C ASP A 235 -0.05 -24.74 -1.43
N PRO A 236 -0.13 -24.45 -0.12
CA PRO A 236 -0.02 -23.08 0.35
C PRO A 236 1.39 -22.52 0.12
N TRP A 237 1.45 -21.23 -0.14
CA TRP A 237 2.70 -20.51 -0.38
C TRP A 237 3.27 -19.92 0.90
N PRO A 238 4.58 -19.86 1.06
CA PRO A 238 5.23 -19.08 2.10
C PRO A 238 5.14 -17.61 1.75
N VAL A 239 4.33 -16.86 2.50
CA VAL A 239 4.12 -15.42 2.29
C VAL A 239 5.19 -14.61 3.02
N ASP A 240 5.53 -15.05 4.23
CA ASP A 240 6.53 -14.43 5.09
C ASP A 240 7.11 -15.51 6.03
N PRO A 241 8.29 -15.34 6.65
CA PRO A 241 8.78 -16.30 7.64
C PRO A 241 7.74 -16.60 8.73
N GLY A 242 7.22 -17.82 8.74
CA GLY A 242 6.18 -18.27 9.67
C GLY A 242 4.74 -17.93 9.26
N LEU A 243 4.52 -17.46 8.04
CA LEU A 243 3.20 -17.21 7.47
C LEU A 243 3.02 -17.94 6.15
N VAL A 244 2.08 -18.88 6.11
CA VAL A 244 1.75 -19.69 4.94
C VAL A 244 0.29 -19.51 4.57
N ALA A 245 0.02 -19.31 3.27
CA ALA A 245 -1.33 -19.00 2.82
C ALA A 245 -1.66 -19.62 1.46
N PHE A 246 -2.95 -19.88 1.22
CA PHE A 246 -3.44 -20.44 -0.04
C PHE A 246 -3.60 -19.35 -1.09
N PHE A 247 -2.85 -19.45 -2.18
CA PHE A 247 -2.96 -18.55 -3.32
C PHE A 247 -4.10 -18.96 -4.24
N SER A 248 -4.95 -18.02 -4.61
CA SER A 248 -6.02 -18.26 -5.58
C SER A 248 -5.48 -18.19 -7.01
N PRO A 249 -5.39 -19.31 -7.76
CA PRO A 249 -4.72 -19.33 -9.07
C PRO A 249 -5.46 -18.52 -10.15
N ARG A 250 -6.70 -18.09 -9.90
CA ARG A 250 -7.52 -17.34 -10.86
C ARG A 250 -7.69 -15.86 -10.50
N ARG A 251 -7.32 -15.43 -9.30
CA ARG A 251 -7.69 -14.12 -8.76
C ARG A 251 -6.53 -13.30 -8.20
N ASN A 252 -5.29 -13.75 -8.34
CA ASN A 252 -4.08 -13.03 -7.94
C ASN A 252 -4.06 -12.51 -6.49
N PHE A 253 -4.63 -13.25 -5.55
CA PHE A 253 -4.60 -12.95 -4.12
C PHE A 253 -4.58 -14.23 -3.28
N PHE A 254 -4.26 -14.09 -2.01
CA PHE A 254 -4.35 -15.17 -1.03
C PHE A 254 -5.77 -15.23 -0.45
N SER A 255 -6.35 -16.43 -0.41
CA SER A 255 -7.73 -16.67 0.00
C SER A 255 -7.90 -17.26 1.39
N GLY A 256 -6.80 -17.55 2.09
CA GLY A 256 -6.85 -18.13 3.44
C GLY A 256 -5.47 -18.53 3.93
N LEU A 257 -5.37 -18.78 5.24
CA LEU A 257 -4.15 -19.21 5.92
C LEU A 257 -4.17 -20.71 6.15
N LEU A 258 -2.98 -21.32 6.31
CA LEU A 258 -2.87 -22.72 6.69
C LEU A 258 -3.45 -22.91 8.10
N ALA A 259 -4.34 -23.90 8.24
CA ALA A 259 -4.90 -24.30 9.53
C ALA A 259 -3.77 -24.72 10.50
N GLY A 260 -3.76 -24.16 11.70
CA GLY A 260 -2.74 -24.37 12.73
C GLY A 260 -2.22 -23.08 13.34
N GLN A 261 -2.43 -21.94 12.69
CA GLN A 261 -2.09 -20.63 13.26
C GLN A 261 -3.24 -20.02 14.08
N SER A 262 -4.47 -20.46 13.87
CA SER A 262 -5.63 -20.29 14.78
C SER A 262 -6.80 -21.05 14.17
N ALA A 263 -7.32 -22.03 14.87
CA ALA A 263 -8.49 -22.78 14.42
C ALA A 263 -9.70 -21.82 14.27
N GLY A 264 -10.19 -21.65 13.04
CA GLY A 264 -11.37 -20.83 12.74
C GLY A 264 -11.09 -19.39 12.31
N ALA A 265 -9.84 -18.94 12.18
CA ALA A 265 -9.55 -17.59 11.69
C ALA A 265 -9.87 -17.47 10.20
N SER A 266 -10.88 -16.66 9.88
CA SER A 266 -11.21 -16.26 8.51
C SER A 266 -10.60 -14.88 8.22
N VAL A 267 -9.34 -14.86 7.79
CA VAL A 267 -8.73 -13.62 7.28
C VAL A 267 -9.35 -13.31 5.92
N SER A 268 -9.84 -12.09 5.75
CA SER A 268 -10.35 -11.63 4.44
C SER A 268 -9.27 -11.81 3.36
N PRO A 269 -9.64 -12.02 2.10
CA PRO A 269 -8.67 -12.15 1.01
C PRO A 269 -7.68 -10.97 0.98
N PHE A 270 -6.40 -11.26 0.73
CA PHE A 270 -5.32 -10.29 0.82
C PHE A 270 -4.29 -10.46 -0.30
N PHE A 271 -3.59 -9.40 -0.64
CA PHE A 271 -2.52 -9.40 -1.64
C PHE A 271 -1.16 -9.72 -1.06
N SER A 272 -0.88 -9.24 0.15
CA SER A 272 0.40 -9.41 0.81
C SER A 272 0.20 -9.46 2.33
N GLY A 273 1.12 -10.09 3.03
CA GLY A 273 1.08 -10.21 4.48
C GLY A 273 2.47 -10.30 5.07
N ALA A 274 2.61 -9.81 6.29
CA ALA A 274 3.84 -9.88 7.06
C ALA A 274 3.55 -10.30 8.50
N THR A 275 4.53 -10.94 9.14
CA THR A 275 4.48 -11.30 10.56
C THR A 275 5.78 -10.94 11.25
N TRP A 276 5.68 -10.42 12.46
CA TRP A 276 6.85 -10.11 13.28
C TRP A 276 6.52 -10.23 14.77
N GLN A 277 7.58 -10.28 15.57
CA GLN A 277 7.48 -10.29 17.01
C GLN A 277 7.71 -8.89 17.57
N SER A 278 6.82 -8.41 18.42
CA SER A 278 6.96 -7.13 19.14
C SER A 278 6.83 -7.39 20.64
N GLY A 279 7.97 -7.49 21.34
CA GLY A 279 8.01 -7.99 22.71
C GLY A 279 7.47 -9.42 22.79
N ASP A 280 6.49 -9.66 23.67
CA ASP A 280 5.83 -10.97 23.82
C ASP A 280 4.64 -11.16 22.87
N GLN A 281 4.37 -10.19 22.00
CA GLN A 281 3.20 -10.19 21.12
C GLN A 281 3.61 -10.55 19.69
N ARG A 282 2.87 -11.47 19.10
CA ARG A 282 2.96 -11.75 17.66
C ARG A 282 1.99 -10.88 16.90
N LEU A 283 2.48 -10.18 15.90
CA LEU A 283 1.71 -9.28 15.06
C LEU A 283 1.66 -9.81 13.63
N TRP A 284 0.51 -9.62 12.98
CA TRP A 284 0.31 -9.90 11.55
C TRP A 284 -0.34 -8.68 10.90
N LEU A 285 0.11 -8.35 9.72
CA LEU A 285 -0.51 -7.30 8.91
C LEU A 285 -0.79 -7.85 7.51
N PHE A 286 -2.01 -7.65 7.03
CA PHE A 286 -2.44 -8.07 5.70
C PHE A 286 -2.99 -6.90 4.91
N THR A 287 -2.52 -6.73 3.65
CA THR A 287 -3.12 -5.78 2.70
C THR A 287 -4.30 -6.45 1.99
N GLY A 288 -5.50 -6.10 2.40
CA GLY A 288 -6.73 -6.70 1.89
C GLY A 288 -7.05 -6.30 0.44
N THR A 289 -7.81 -7.15 -0.23
CA THR A 289 -8.30 -6.89 -1.60
C THR A 289 -9.30 -5.73 -1.67
N ASP A 290 -9.76 -5.25 -0.54
CA ASP A 290 -10.62 -4.07 -0.39
C ASP A 290 -9.82 -2.76 -0.17
N GLY A 291 -8.49 -2.79 -0.34
CA GLY A 291 -7.61 -1.63 -0.16
C GLY A 291 -7.34 -1.24 1.28
N ARG A 292 -7.62 -2.11 2.24
CA ARG A 292 -7.38 -1.89 3.67
C ARG A 292 -6.28 -2.81 4.19
N ALA A 293 -5.39 -2.27 5.01
CA ALA A 293 -4.43 -3.07 5.75
C ALA A 293 -4.96 -3.35 7.17
N ARG A 294 -4.99 -4.63 7.57
CA ARG A 294 -5.54 -5.08 8.85
C ARG A 294 -4.46 -5.65 9.74
N LEU A 295 -4.33 -5.09 10.93
CA LEU A 295 -3.41 -5.54 11.95
C LEU A 295 -4.12 -6.51 12.90
N PHE A 296 -3.49 -7.65 13.15
CA PHE A 296 -3.92 -8.64 14.13
C PHE A 296 -2.83 -8.84 15.19
N GLN A 297 -3.23 -9.22 16.39
CA GLN A 297 -2.33 -9.37 17.52
C GLN A 297 -2.65 -10.67 18.26
N ASN A 298 -1.66 -11.52 18.45
CA ASN A 298 -1.70 -12.81 19.13
C ASN A 298 -2.66 -13.85 18.52
N ASP A 299 -3.72 -13.44 17.89
CA ASP A 299 -4.64 -14.30 17.13
C ASP A 299 -5.11 -13.60 15.84
N LEU A 300 -5.82 -14.34 15.00
CA LEU A 300 -6.33 -13.85 13.71
C LEU A 300 -7.87 -13.75 13.70
N ALA A 301 -8.50 -13.73 14.87
CA ALA A 301 -9.97 -13.72 14.96
C ALA A 301 -10.55 -12.35 14.61
N THR A 302 -9.98 -11.28 15.18
CA THR A 302 -10.45 -9.92 14.96
C THR A 302 -9.28 -8.97 14.79
N PRO A 303 -9.27 -8.10 13.76
CA PRO A 303 -8.22 -7.11 13.62
C PRO A 303 -8.29 -6.10 14.77
N VAL A 304 -7.15 -5.80 15.40
CA VAL A 304 -7.04 -4.80 16.45
C VAL A 304 -7.11 -3.38 15.89
N THR A 305 -6.69 -3.22 14.63
CA THR A 305 -6.84 -1.95 13.91
C THR A 305 -6.83 -2.15 12.41
N THR A 306 -7.31 -1.15 11.69
CA THR A 306 -7.36 -1.14 10.23
C THR A 306 -6.78 0.17 9.73
N PHE A 307 -5.83 0.06 8.81
CA PHE A 307 -5.20 1.20 8.15
C PHE A 307 -5.75 1.33 6.73
N SER A 308 -5.78 2.56 6.25
CA SER A 308 -6.11 2.89 4.87
C SER A 308 -4.98 3.72 4.26
N GLY A 309 -4.91 3.78 2.92
CA GLY A 309 -3.87 4.55 2.24
C GLY A 309 -2.53 3.80 2.12
N TRP A 310 -2.56 2.47 2.17
CA TRP A 310 -1.43 1.60 1.87
C TRP A 310 -1.63 0.98 0.48
N GLY A 311 -0.52 0.66 -0.18
CA GLY A 311 -0.56 -0.10 -1.42
C GLY A 311 -0.85 -1.59 -1.19
N SER A 312 -0.75 -2.36 -2.24
CA SER A 312 -1.06 -3.80 -2.22
C SER A 312 0.09 -4.67 -1.69
N THR A 313 1.31 -4.16 -1.65
CA THR A 313 2.50 -4.94 -1.27
C THR A 313 3.14 -4.41 0.00
N LEU A 314 3.55 -5.32 0.86
CA LEU A 314 4.32 -5.03 2.07
C LEU A 314 5.21 -6.23 2.42
N ALA A 315 6.28 -5.96 3.16
CA ALA A 315 7.14 -6.98 3.75
C ALA A 315 7.70 -6.50 5.10
N ALA A 316 7.89 -7.40 6.05
CA ALA A 316 8.57 -7.08 7.30
C ALA A 316 10.09 -7.08 7.09
N ILE A 317 10.78 -6.16 7.74
CA ILE A 317 12.23 -6.11 7.77
C ILE A 317 12.72 -5.95 9.20
N HIS A 318 13.71 -6.76 9.58
CA HIS A 318 14.37 -6.65 10.87
C HIS A 318 15.61 -5.77 10.76
N SER A 319 15.75 -4.79 11.63
CA SER A 319 16.92 -3.92 11.69
C SER A 319 17.36 -3.68 13.12
N THR A 320 18.48 -3.01 13.30
CA THR A 320 18.94 -2.52 14.62
C THR A 320 18.37 -1.14 14.95
N CYS A 321 17.51 -0.59 14.09
CA CYS A 321 16.93 0.74 14.24
C CYS A 321 15.60 0.69 15.00
N GLY A 322 15.29 1.75 15.75
CA GLY A 322 13.98 1.95 16.37
C GLY A 322 13.49 0.75 17.18
N ALA A 323 12.30 0.26 16.86
CA ALA A 323 11.70 -0.90 17.53
C ALA A 323 12.27 -2.26 17.08
N GLY A 324 13.25 -2.27 16.17
CA GLY A 324 13.89 -3.49 15.67
C GLY A 324 13.15 -4.12 14.47
N TRP A 325 11.85 -3.88 14.32
CA TRP A 325 11.05 -4.34 13.18
C TRP A 325 10.36 -3.16 12.50
N GLN A 326 10.47 -3.10 11.19
CA GLN A 326 9.77 -2.16 10.34
C GLN A 326 8.98 -2.92 9.26
N LEU A 327 7.96 -2.28 8.75
CA LEU A 327 7.21 -2.72 7.58
C LEU A 327 7.60 -1.83 6.41
N LEU A 328 8.10 -2.42 5.35
CA LEU A 328 8.27 -1.74 4.07
C LEU A 328 6.97 -1.89 3.29
N ALA A 329 6.25 -0.81 3.12
CA ALA A 329 4.94 -0.80 2.45
C ALA A 329 4.97 0.08 1.22
N SER A 330 4.35 -0.40 0.12
CA SER A 330 4.13 0.43 -1.06
C SER A 330 3.06 1.48 -0.78
N ALA A 331 3.19 2.64 -1.42
CA ALA A 331 2.16 3.66 -1.39
C ALA A 331 0.94 3.25 -2.25
N PRO A 332 -0.24 3.79 -1.96
CA PRO A 332 -1.40 3.61 -2.83
C PRO A 332 -1.21 4.48 -4.07
N THR A 333 -0.87 3.87 -5.18
CA THR A 333 -0.74 4.55 -6.46
C THR A 333 -1.81 4.06 -7.45
N ASP A 334 -2.08 4.86 -8.46
CA ASP A 334 -2.78 4.39 -9.64
C ASP A 334 -1.77 3.65 -10.56
N THR A 335 -2.27 2.82 -11.46
CA THR A 335 -1.45 2.02 -12.37
C THR A 335 -0.60 2.84 -13.35
N VAL A 336 -0.67 4.16 -13.30
CA VAL A 336 0.01 5.09 -14.23
C VAL A 336 1.27 5.69 -13.60
N ARG A 337 1.38 5.70 -12.28
CA ARG A 337 2.51 6.28 -11.57
C ARG A 337 3.45 5.20 -11.05
N ALA A 338 4.72 5.55 -10.98
CA ALA A 338 5.69 4.75 -10.25
C ALA A 338 5.31 4.69 -8.76
N ASP A 339 5.54 3.54 -8.15
CA ASP A 339 5.31 3.36 -6.73
C ASP A 339 6.42 4.00 -5.91
N SER A 340 6.12 4.25 -4.65
CA SER A 340 7.13 4.52 -3.63
C SER A 340 6.99 3.51 -2.48
N VAL A 341 8.07 3.29 -1.75
CA VAL A 341 8.11 2.43 -0.57
C VAL A 341 8.54 3.24 0.63
N GLN A 342 7.84 3.06 1.75
CA GLN A 342 8.12 3.75 3.01
C GLN A 342 8.27 2.72 4.14
N ALA A 343 9.18 2.99 5.07
CA ALA A 343 9.31 2.21 6.28
C ALA A 343 8.39 2.76 7.36
N ILE A 344 7.67 1.83 8.00
CA ILE A 344 6.64 2.12 8.99
C ILE A 344 6.89 1.24 10.22
N GLU A 345 6.81 1.81 11.39
CA GLU A 345 6.75 1.08 12.67
C GLU A 345 5.32 1.04 13.19
N ILE A 346 4.93 -0.06 13.80
CA ILE A 346 3.65 -0.17 14.50
C ILE A 346 3.91 0.01 16.00
N SER A 347 3.34 1.06 16.55
CA SER A 347 3.43 1.39 17.99
C SER A 347 2.05 1.69 18.53
N ALA A 348 1.65 1.03 19.61
CA ALA A 348 0.33 1.17 20.22
C ALA A 348 -0.83 1.08 19.21
N HIS A 349 -0.72 0.17 18.23
CA HIS A 349 -1.65 -0.04 17.11
C HIS A 349 -1.73 1.13 16.10
N GLU A 350 -0.83 2.08 16.18
CA GLU A 350 -0.69 3.17 15.21
C GLU A 350 0.47 2.90 14.23
N ALA A 351 0.28 3.30 12.99
CA ALA A 351 1.30 3.20 11.95
C ALA A 351 2.11 4.49 11.90
N LEU A 352 3.38 4.43 12.28
CA LEU A 352 4.28 5.56 12.35
C LEU A 352 5.29 5.50 11.19
N PRO A 353 5.25 6.40 10.21
CA PRO A 353 6.30 6.50 9.21
C PRO A 353 7.63 6.87 9.86
N VAL A 354 8.67 6.06 9.65
CA VAL A 354 10.01 6.23 10.24
C VAL A 354 11.09 6.49 9.21
N SER A 355 10.74 6.48 7.92
CA SER A 355 11.61 6.91 6.81
C SER A 355 10.91 7.93 5.93
N ALA A 356 11.68 8.65 5.10
CA ALA A 356 11.14 9.27 3.91
C ALA A 356 10.68 8.15 2.92
N PRO A 357 9.65 8.39 2.08
CA PRO A 357 9.33 7.50 0.99
C PRO A 357 10.50 7.45 -0.01
N VAL A 358 10.75 6.28 -0.57
CA VAL A 358 11.72 6.07 -1.65
C VAL A 358 10.94 5.83 -2.93
N ASP A 359 11.06 6.74 -3.89
CA ASP A 359 10.44 6.60 -5.20
C ASP A 359 11.16 5.50 -5.99
N LEU A 360 10.38 4.63 -6.63
CA LEU A 360 10.86 3.54 -7.46
C LEU A 360 10.73 3.89 -8.94
N SER A 361 11.35 3.10 -9.82
CA SER A 361 11.31 3.31 -11.27
C SER A 361 10.00 2.84 -11.94
N GLY A 362 9.11 2.18 -11.18
CA GLY A 362 7.87 1.62 -11.72
C GLY A 362 6.95 1.04 -10.67
N ALA A 363 5.95 0.29 -11.12
CA ALA A 363 4.99 -0.38 -10.26
C ALA A 363 5.62 -1.60 -9.57
N VAL A 364 5.42 -1.72 -8.26
CA VAL A 364 5.91 -2.86 -7.47
C VAL A 364 4.98 -4.06 -7.69
N GLU A 365 5.54 -5.13 -8.24
CA GLU A 365 4.84 -6.39 -8.47
C GLU A 365 4.87 -7.29 -7.22
N ALA A 366 6.00 -7.28 -6.48
CA ALA A 366 6.16 -8.08 -5.28
C ALA A 366 7.18 -7.46 -4.32
N LEU A 367 6.94 -7.64 -3.01
CA LEU A 367 7.89 -7.44 -1.92
C LEU A 367 7.86 -8.69 -1.03
N TRP A 368 9.03 -9.24 -0.73
CA TRP A 368 9.16 -10.43 0.10
C TRP A 368 10.28 -10.27 1.12
N THR A 369 10.00 -10.61 2.37
CA THR A 369 11.04 -10.73 3.38
C THR A 369 12.03 -11.82 2.96
N ALA A 370 13.32 -11.51 2.99
CA ALA A 370 14.41 -12.37 2.54
C ALA A 370 15.53 -12.45 3.59
N GLY A 371 16.40 -13.44 3.41
CA GLY A 371 17.52 -13.69 4.32
C GLY A 371 17.10 -14.43 5.60
N ASN A 372 18.08 -15.02 6.25
CA ASN A 372 17.88 -15.89 7.43
C ASN A 372 17.29 -15.16 8.65
N TYR A 373 17.39 -13.84 8.70
CA TYR A 373 16.95 -13.02 9.83
C TYR A 373 15.99 -11.89 9.42
N GLY A 374 15.47 -11.92 8.19
CA GLY A 374 14.57 -10.87 7.69
C GLY A 374 15.21 -9.49 7.56
N GLN A 375 16.53 -9.42 7.35
CA GLN A 375 17.27 -8.14 7.27
C GLN A 375 17.26 -7.51 5.87
N VAL A 376 16.69 -8.21 4.91
CA VAL A 376 16.60 -7.79 3.51
C VAL A 376 15.18 -8.05 3.03
N VAL A 377 14.68 -7.16 2.19
CA VAL A 377 13.43 -7.37 1.44
C VAL A 377 13.79 -7.45 -0.03
N ASN A 378 13.40 -8.55 -0.68
CA ASN A 378 13.45 -8.69 -2.13
C ASN A 378 12.27 -7.96 -2.74
N GLY A 379 12.52 -7.21 -3.80
CA GLY A 379 11.50 -6.50 -4.55
C GLY A 379 11.60 -6.77 -6.05
N VAL A 380 10.46 -6.84 -6.69
CA VAL A 380 10.32 -6.89 -8.14
C VAL A 380 9.40 -5.76 -8.57
N LEU A 381 9.79 -5.03 -9.61
CA LEU A 381 8.97 -4.00 -10.23
C LEU A 381 9.01 -4.09 -11.76
N TYR A 382 8.00 -3.51 -12.40
CA TYR A 382 8.02 -3.24 -13.82
C TYR A 382 8.25 -1.75 -14.07
N SER A 383 9.39 -1.41 -14.62
CA SER A 383 9.75 -0.02 -14.96
C SER A 383 9.13 0.38 -16.29
N GLN A 384 8.17 1.29 -16.25
CA GLN A 384 7.55 1.84 -17.47
C GLN A 384 8.54 2.66 -18.31
N THR A 385 9.56 3.23 -17.67
CA THR A 385 10.57 4.04 -18.34
C THR A 385 11.52 3.19 -19.19
N SER A 386 11.98 2.05 -18.66
CA SER A 386 12.89 1.14 -19.36
C SER A 386 12.16 0.05 -20.15
N GLY A 387 10.88 -0.20 -19.87
CA GLY A 387 10.11 -1.33 -20.41
C GLY A 387 10.60 -2.68 -19.89
N ARG A 388 11.28 -2.73 -18.73
CA ARG A 388 11.91 -3.92 -18.18
C ARG A 388 11.41 -4.23 -16.78
N TYR A 389 11.49 -5.50 -16.43
CA TYR A 389 11.38 -5.95 -15.05
C TYR A 389 12.72 -5.77 -14.34
N GLU A 390 12.66 -5.29 -13.12
CA GLU A 390 13.80 -5.03 -12.27
C GLU A 390 13.65 -5.80 -10.96
N ALA A 391 14.67 -6.59 -10.63
CA ALA A 391 14.83 -7.22 -9.31
C ALA A 391 15.78 -6.37 -8.48
N PHE A 392 15.40 -6.08 -7.25
CA PHE A 392 16.18 -5.26 -6.32
C PHE A 392 16.04 -5.76 -4.88
N THR A 393 16.95 -5.34 -4.04
CA THR A 393 16.82 -5.54 -2.60
C THR A 393 16.65 -4.21 -1.89
N LEU A 394 15.90 -4.23 -0.78
CA LEU A 394 15.75 -3.12 0.15
C LEU A 394 16.39 -3.49 1.48
N THR A 395 17.14 -2.56 2.02
CA THR A 395 17.73 -2.62 3.36
C THR A 395 17.44 -1.33 4.12
N VAL A 396 17.50 -1.38 5.45
CA VAL A 396 17.28 -0.21 6.31
C VAL A 396 18.57 0.14 7.02
N VAL A 397 18.87 1.43 7.08
CA VAL A 397 20.05 1.99 7.77
C VAL A 397 19.58 3.04 8.76
N CYS A 398 20.07 2.97 9.99
CA CYS A 398 19.74 3.97 11.02
C CYS A 398 20.38 5.32 10.68
N ASN A 399 19.62 6.39 10.79
CA ASN A 399 20.17 7.74 10.75
C ASN A 399 20.80 8.04 12.11
N GLN A 400 22.05 8.48 12.10
CA GLN A 400 22.78 8.88 13.32
C GLN A 400 22.36 10.27 13.76
#